data_1104d804248f8df0de3945cd36e9e466
#
_entry.id   1104d804248f8df0de3945cd36e9e466
#
_cell.length_a   1.000
_cell.length_b   1.000
_cell.length_c   1.000
_cell.angle_alpha   90.00
_cell.angle_beta   90.00
_cell.angle_gamma   90.00
#
_symmetry.space_group_name_H-M   'P 1'
#
loop_
_entity.id
_entity.type
_entity.pdbx_description
1 polymer ?
#
loop_
_entity_poly.entity_id
_entity_poly.type
_entity_poly.pdbx_seq_one_letter_code
_entity_poly.pdbx_strand_id
1 'polypeptide(L)'
;MTFVNFSTMKTFRVLIPLVFVLISVLTLNSGCKKIKGKSSGNLEFSVDTLVFDTVFTTIGSTTQQFKLYNRDKRPILIEEVQLMGGENSPFRFNLDGLIGTTLSDIEVPGGDSLFCFVEVTLDINGQNLPMVVEDSIRFRTNGADQYVKLAVWGQDMYFHYSNFQANILDLNEGTWPNDKPHVIYGAAIIDSAKTLNIQAGTDIYLHKNSILYNYKGTLNMQGSATDRITLQGDRLESFYDDVAGQYYGIYFHEARPSTMEYVFIKNATSGVHVFSKDASFSAATVTMKKVEIQNAASFGIFLFDAPYVVAENTLIYKSGIHALLVLQGARFEFNHCNFMGYGGGDQTTPVVGIRNHYTDNTGLTTIGSIPLGRFTNCVIDGFGNQQLVFDTLSGATLNFEFNKTAIKSAVSSHPMFVNCFFNQASYFTSPVNGNFKFTNTNSVLSNNANPTYPTSDGLDLEGNFRGSPTDIGVYDIP
;
A
#
# COMPACT_ATOMS: atom_id res chain seq x y z
N MET A 1 -59.36 61.36 -37.41
CA MET A 1 -59.38 61.21 -35.96
C MET A 1 -60.36 60.10 -35.60
N THR A 2 -59.83 58.89 -35.36
CA THR A 2 -60.69 57.74 -35.08
C THR A 2 -60.38 57.30 -33.68
N PHE A 3 -61.35 57.39 -32.82
CA PHE A 3 -61.26 56.96 -31.40
C PHE A 3 -61.22 55.42 -31.32
N VAL A 4 -60.17 54.91 -30.76
CA VAL A 4 -60.04 53.47 -30.45
C VAL A 4 -60.74 53.27 -29.08
N ASN A 5 -61.64 52.30 -29.09
CA ASN A 5 -62.56 51.99 -27.99
C ASN A 5 -61.82 51.30 -26.83
N PHE A 6 -61.78 51.92 -25.64
CA PHE A 6 -61.07 51.46 -24.42
C PHE A 6 -61.74 50.26 -23.69
N SER A 7 -62.81 49.68 -24.27
CA SER A 7 -63.58 48.59 -23.64
C SER A 7 -62.94 47.21 -23.85
N THR A 8 -62.15 47.00 -24.89
CA THR A 8 -61.57 45.70 -25.23
C THR A 8 -60.27 45.36 -24.47
N MET A 9 -59.65 46.39 -23.83
CA MET A 9 -58.39 46.19 -23.11
C MET A 9 -58.60 45.66 -21.68
N LYS A 10 -59.74 45.76 -21.07
CA LYS A 10 -60.04 45.25 -19.73
C LYS A 10 -60.34 43.76 -19.73
N THR A 11 -60.97 43.24 -20.75
CA THR A 11 -61.21 41.77 -20.88
C THR A 11 -59.94 40.95 -21.16
N PHE A 12 -58.99 41.52 -21.89
CA PHE A 12 -57.71 40.85 -22.16
C PHE A 12 -56.81 40.75 -20.95
N ARG A 13 -56.87 41.72 -20.00
CA ARG A 13 -56.07 41.71 -18.75
C ARG A 13 -56.54 40.68 -17.71
N VAL A 14 -57.78 40.22 -17.82
CA VAL A 14 -58.32 39.18 -16.93
C VAL A 14 -58.21 37.78 -17.56
N LEU A 15 -58.28 37.70 -18.89
CA LEU A 15 -58.19 36.40 -19.62
C LEU A 15 -56.79 35.77 -19.53
N ILE A 16 -55.72 36.58 -19.61
CA ILE A 16 -54.34 36.08 -19.58
C ILE A 16 -53.98 35.41 -18.24
N PRO A 17 -54.25 36.00 -17.07
CA PRO A 17 -53.96 35.29 -15.81
C PRO A 17 -54.87 34.08 -15.59
N LEU A 18 -56.13 34.11 -16.13
CA LEU A 18 -57.02 32.95 -16.00
C LEU A 18 -56.55 31.77 -16.84
N VAL A 19 -56.01 32.01 -18.04
CA VAL A 19 -55.38 30.98 -18.91
C VAL A 19 -54.13 30.45 -18.26
N PHE A 20 -53.28 31.30 -17.63
CA PHE A 20 -52.09 30.86 -16.92
C PHE A 20 -52.43 29.99 -15.69
N VAL A 21 -53.46 30.33 -14.95
CA VAL A 21 -53.97 29.53 -13.82
C VAL A 21 -54.52 28.19 -14.32
N LEU A 22 -55.26 28.18 -15.45
CA LEU A 22 -55.79 26.95 -16.05
C LEU A 22 -54.70 26.04 -16.57
N ILE A 23 -53.65 26.58 -17.18
CA ILE A 23 -52.48 25.83 -17.64
C ILE A 23 -51.70 25.29 -16.41
N SER A 24 -51.54 26.09 -15.38
CA SER A 24 -50.89 25.68 -14.13
C SER A 24 -51.65 24.54 -13.43
N VAL A 25 -52.99 24.61 -13.37
CA VAL A 25 -53.82 23.53 -12.81
C VAL A 25 -53.77 22.24 -13.65
N LEU A 26 -53.69 22.39 -14.98
CA LEU A 26 -53.54 21.23 -15.89
C LEU A 26 -52.16 20.56 -15.79
N THR A 27 -51.07 21.33 -15.57
CA THR A 27 -49.72 20.78 -15.36
C THR A 27 -49.54 20.16 -13.98
N LEU A 28 -50.21 20.67 -12.95
CA LEU A 28 -50.17 20.08 -11.60
C LEU A 28 -50.91 18.75 -11.47
N ASN A 29 -51.79 18.40 -12.45
CA ASN A 29 -52.47 17.11 -12.47
C ASN A 29 -51.72 16.04 -13.26
N SER A 30 -50.47 16.32 -13.74
CA SER A 30 -49.61 15.30 -14.32
C SER A 30 -48.92 14.48 -13.20
N GLY A 31 -49.66 14.07 -12.21
CA GLY A 31 -49.19 13.14 -11.20
C GLY A 31 -48.79 11.83 -11.89
N CYS A 32 -47.63 11.30 -11.55
CA CYS A 32 -47.20 9.98 -11.97
C CYS A 32 -48.37 8.99 -11.81
N LYS A 33 -48.84 8.44 -12.91
CA LYS A 33 -49.83 7.36 -12.86
C LYS A 33 -49.15 6.17 -12.20
N LYS A 34 -49.50 5.86 -10.95
CA LYS A 34 -49.08 4.63 -10.29
C LYS A 34 -49.55 3.48 -11.18
N ILE A 35 -48.59 2.80 -11.83
CA ILE A 35 -48.90 1.66 -12.68
C ILE A 35 -49.43 0.58 -11.74
N LYS A 36 -50.73 0.28 -11.85
CA LYS A 36 -51.37 -0.75 -11.03
C LYS A 36 -51.01 -2.14 -11.54
N GLY A 37 -50.68 -3.03 -10.61
CA GLY A 37 -50.33 -4.44 -10.86
C GLY A 37 -48.85 -4.72 -10.65
N LYS A 38 -48.55 -5.94 -10.24
CA LYS A 38 -47.17 -6.44 -10.07
C LYS A 38 -46.62 -6.88 -11.44
N SER A 39 -45.31 -6.81 -11.60
CA SER A 39 -44.64 -7.41 -12.77
C SER A 39 -44.62 -8.93 -12.66
N SER A 40 -44.68 -9.61 -13.77
CA SER A 40 -44.40 -11.07 -13.88
C SER A 40 -42.94 -11.31 -14.36
N GLY A 41 -42.14 -10.27 -14.48
CA GLY A 41 -40.72 -10.37 -14.87
C GLY A 41 -39.84 -10.90 -13.75
N ASN A 42 -38.61 -11.25 -14.12
CA ASN A 42 -37.55 -11.67 -13.19
C ASN A 42 -36.68 -10.46 -12.83
N LEU A 43 -35.94 -10.59 -11.71
CA LEU A 43 -34.87 -9.67 -11.37
C LEU A 43 -33.64 -9.91 -12.27
N GLU A 44 -32.89 -8.85 -12.54
CA GLU A 44 -31.57 -8.92 -13.15
C GLU A 44 -30.53 -8.57 -12.06
N PHE A 45 -29.43 -9.30 -11.98
CA PHE A 45 -28.38 -9.05 -11.00
C PHE A 45 -27.14 -8.50 -11.70
N SER A 46 -26.41 -7.60 -11.01
CA SER A 46 -25.15 -7.06 -11.53
C SER A 46 -24.03 -8.10 -11.56
N VAL A 47 -24.17 -9.19 -10.81
CA VAL A 47 -23.23 -10.33 -10.76
C VAL A 47 -24.02 -11.64 -10.59
N ASP A 48 -23.51 -12.73 -11.14
CA ASP A 48 -24.03 -14.08 -10.88
C ASP A 48 -23.38 -14.72 -9.65
N THR A 49 -22.12 -14.30 -9.38
CA THR A 49 -21.34 -14.74 -8.23
C THR A 49 -20.64 -13.53 -7.63
N LEU A 50 -20.82 -13.33 -6.32
CA LEU A 50 -20.05 -12.36 -5.55
C LEU A 50 -18.85 -13.08 -4.92
N VAL A 51 -17.67 -12.70 -5.37
CA VAL A 51 -16.41 -13.28 -4.94
C VAL A 51 -15.72 -12.34 -3.98
N PHE A 52 -15.41 -12.83 -2.80
CA PHE A 52 -14.54 -12.15 -1.85
C PHE A 52 -13.08 -12.55 -2.10
N ASP A 53 -12.19 -11.63 -1.91
CA ASP A 53 -10.77 -11.93 -1.88
C ASP A 53 -10.41 -12.78 -0.66
N THR A 54 -9.13 -13.10 -0.48
CA THR A 54 -8.70 -13.87 0.70
C THR A 54 -9.04 -13.13 1.98
N VAL A 55 -9.78 -13.82 2.86
CA VAL A 55 -10.19 -13.33 4.18
C VAL A 55 -9.48 -14.15 5.26
N PHE A 56 -8.81 -13.46 6.17
CA PHE A 56 -8.18 -14.11 7.31
C PHE A 56 -9.24 -14.56 8.33
N THR A 57 -9.08 -15.76 8.87
CA THR A 57 -10.00 -16.30 9.87
C THR A 57 -10.11 -15.37 11.08
N THR A 58 -11.30 -15.28 11.68
CA THR A 58 -11.67 -14.39 12.80
C THR A 58 -11.68 -12.90 12.49
N ILE A 59 -11.26 -12.47 11.31
CA ILE A 59 -11.36 -11.10 10.83
C ILE A 59 -12.52 -11.01 9.84
N GLY A 60 -13.42 -10.07 10.05
CA GLY A 60 -14.50 -9.80 9.08
C GLY A 60 -13.95 -9.25 7.77
N SER A 61 -14.53 -9.66 6.65
CA SER A 61 -14.20 -9.09 5.34
C SER A 61 -14.58 -7.63 5.24
N THR A 62 -14.11 -6.99 4.18
CA THR A 62 -14.73 -5.76 3.71
C THR A 62 -16.11 -6.08 3.13
N THR A 63 -17.03 -5.14 3.29
CA THR A 63 -18.37 -5.29 2.72
C THR A 63 -18.28 -5.21 1.19
N GLN A 64 -18.73 -6.27 0.52
CA GLN A 64 -18.94 -6.31 -0.92
C GLN A 64 -20.38 -5.99 -1.25
N GLN A 65 -20.68 -5.58 -2.49
CA GLN A 65 -22.04 -5.24 -2.88
C GLN A 65 -22.37 -5.70 -4.29
N PHE A 66 -23.64 -5.99 -4.51
CA PHE A 66 -24.22 -6.14 -5.84
C PHE A 66 -25.57 -5.43 -5.93
N LYS A 67 -26.04 -5.22 -7.15
CA LYS A 67 -27.35 -4.63 -7.41
C LYS A 67 -28.28 -5.66 -7.97
N LEU A 68 -29.55 -5.57 -7.56
CA LEU A 68 -30.66 -6.23 -8.23
C LEU A 68 -31.52 -5.17 -8.91
N TYR A 69 -31.84 -5.39 -10.19
CA TYR A 69 -32.54 -4.47 -11.05
C TYR A 69 -33.92 -5.00 -11.39
N ASN A 70 -34.92 -4.12 -11.33
CA ASN A 70 -36.22 -4.34 -11.95
C ASN A 70 -36.26 -3.59 -13.28
N ARG A 71 -36.12 -4.29 -14.40
CA ARG A 71 -36.18 -3.67 -15.75
C ARG A 71 -37.61 -3.49 -16.27
N ASP A 72 -38.61 -4.01 -15.56
CA ASP A 72 -40.01 -3.78 -15.93
C ASP A 72 -40.46 -2.38 -15.46
N LYS A 73 -41.53 -1.86 -16.05
CA LYS A 73 -42.18 -0.61 -15.65
C LYS A 73 -43.02 -0.77 -14.39
N ARG A 74 -43.39 -1.99 -14.03
CA ARG A 74 -44.20 -2.33 -12.84
C ARG A 74 -43.31 -2.82 -11.71
N PRO A 75 -43.69 -2.61 -10.45
CA PRO A 75 -42.93 -3.14 -9.33
C PRO A 75 -42.87 -4.67 -9.35
N ILE A 76 -41.72 -5.23 -8.97
CA ILE A 76 -41.53 -6.63 -8.66
C ILE A 76 -41.60 -6.81 -7.15
N LEU A 77 -42.40 -7.76 -6.69
CA LEU A 77 -42.39 -8.19 -5.28
C LEU A 77 -41.44 -9.38 -5.14
N ILE A 78 -40.42 -9.21 -4.31
CA ILE A 78 -39.62 -10.32 -3.84
C ILE A 78 -40.37 -10.95 -2.66
N GLU A 79 -40.88 -12.13 -2.88
CA GLU A 79 -41.66 -12.88 -1.89
C GLU A 79 -40.79 -13.29 -0.69
N GLU A 80 -39.56 -13.73 -1.00
CA GLU A 80 -38.59 -14.14 -0.01
C GLU A 80 -37.15 -13.93 -0.52
N VAL A 81 -36.28 -13.46 0.34
CA VAL A 81 -34.82 -13.48 0.18
C VAL A 81 -34.25 -14.34 1.29
N GLN A 82 -33.45 -15.34 0.96
CA GLN A 82 -32.90 -16.26 1.95
C GLN A 82 -31.41 -16.54 1.69
N LEU A 83 -30.60 -16.40 2.74
CA LEU A 83 -29.25 -16.93 2.79
C LEU A 83 -29.34 -18.46 3.01
N MET A 84 -28.83 -19.27 2.07
CA MET A 84 -29.11 -20.70 2.04
C MET A 84 -28.46 -21.47 3.20
N GLY A 85 -27.27 -21.04 3.69
CA GLY A 85 -26.67 -21.59 4.90
C GLY A 85 -27.35 -21.13 6.22
N GLY A 86 -28.28 -20.17 6.15
CA GLY A 86 -29.01 -19.64 7.31
C GLY A 86 -28.10 -19.07 8.38
N GLU A 87 -28.40 -19.36 9.64
CA GLU A 87 -27.60 -18.89 10.79
C GLU A 87 -26.18 -19.49 10.86
N ASN A 88 -25.97 -20.65 10.24
CA ASN A 88 -24.68 -21.33 10.19
C ASN A 88 -23.77 -20.80 9.06
N SER A 89 -24.30 -19.95 8.18
CA SER A 89 -23.50 -19.32 7.14
C SER A 89 -22.47 -18.36 7.76
N PRO A 90 -21.23 -18.32 7.28
CA PRO A 90 -20.29 -17.27 7.65
C PRO A 90 -20.62 -15.92 7.01
N PHE A 91 -21.49 -15.91 6.00
CA PHE A 91 -21.94 -14.70 5.33
C PHE A 91 -23.08 -14.01 6.08
N ARG A 92 -23.17 -12.70 5.91
CA ARG A 92 -24.29 -11.86 6.35
C ARG A 92 -24.65 -10.91 5.24
N PHE A 93 -25.93 -10.63 5.03
CA PHE A 93 -26.36 -9.69 4.02
C PHE A 93 -27.28 -8.59 4.57
N ASN A 94 -27.27 -7.46 3.89
CA ASN A 94 -28.14 -6.31 4.12
C ASN A 94 -28.72 -5.92 2.76
N LEU A 95 -30.03 -6.07 2.61
CA LEU A 95 -30.75 -5.67 1.41
C LEU A 95 -31.49 -4.36 1.66
N ASP A 96 -31.02 -3.29 1.05
CA ASP A 96 -31.62 -1.94 1.14
C ASP A 96 -31.91 -1.47 2.59
N GLY A 97 -30.99 -1.77 3.52
CA GLY A 97 -31.08 -1.43 4.95
C GLY A 97 -31.73 -2.52 5.81
N LEU A 98 -32.24 -3.59 5.22
CA LEU A 98 -32.83 -4.72 5.95
C LEU A 98 -31.77 -5.81 6.17
N ILE A 99 -31.56 -6.18 7.43
CA ILE A 99 -30.58 -7.20 7.84
C ILE A 99 -31.31 -8.47 8.28
N GLY A 100 -30.81 -9.63 7.88
CA GLY A 100 -31.35 -10.93 8.31
C GLY A 100 -30.79 -12.07 7.48
N THR A 101 -31.12 -13.30 7.87
CA THR A 101 -30.85 -14.50 7.08
C THR A 101 -32.02 -14.85 6.16
N THR A 102 -33.20 -14.33 6.49
CA THR A 102 -34.42 -14.43 5.67
C THR A 102 -35.20 -13.12 5.77
N LEU A 103 -35.57 -12.56 4.62
CA LEU A 103 -36.40 -11.36 4.50
C LEU A 103 -37.57 -11.67 3.58
N SER A 104 -38.69 -10.97 3.72
CA SER A 104 -39.89 -11.19 2.89
C SER A 104 -40.55 -9.88 2.49
N ASP A 105 -41.39 -9.94 1.47
CA ASP A 105 -42.27 -8.88 1.01
C ASP A 105 -41.53 -7.57 0.62
N ILE A 106 -40.43 -7.70 -0.07
CA ILE A 106 -39.59 -6.54 -0.51
C ILE A 106 -40.03 -6.11 -1.93
N GLU A 107 -40.45 -4.89 -2.08
CA GLU A 107 -40.85 -4.34 -3.37
C GLU A 107 -39.66 -3.63 -4.05
N VAL A 108 -39.36 -4.02 -5.30
CA VAL A 108 -38.45 -3.29 -6.17
C VAL A 108 -39.26 -2.45 -7.15
N PRO A 109 -39.23 -1.12 -7.06
CA PRO A 109 -40.01 -0.25 -7.94
C PRO A 109 -39.68 -0.49 -9.41
N GLY A 110 -40.64 -0.18 -10.30
CA GLY A 110 -40.45 -0.37 -11.73
C GLY A 110 -39.36 0.55 -12.30
N GLY A 111 -38.38 -0.04 -13.00
CA GLY A 111 -37.23 0.66 -13.59
C GLY A 111 -36.17 1.07 -12.57
N ASP A 112 -36.23 0.57 -11.35
CA ASP A 112 -35.33 0.88 -10.25
C ASP A 112 -34.44 -0.30 -9.84
N SER A 113 -33.55 -0.09 -8.87
CA SER A 113 -32.62 -1.11 -8.35
C SER A 113 -32.45 -0.98 -6.83
N LEU A 114 -32.18 -2.10 -6.17
CA LEU A 114 -31.76 -2.16 -4.78
C LEU A 114 -30.31 -2.61 -4.66
N PHE A 115 -29.64 -2.16 -3.60
CA PHE A 115 -28.30 -2.65 -3.23
C PHE A 115 -28.42 -3.79 -2.24
N CYS A 116 -27.66 -4.85 -2.48
CA CYS A 116 -27.40 -5.89 -1.51
C CYS A 116 -25.93 -5.83 -1.08
N PHE A 117 -25.70 -5.55 0.18
CA PHE A 117 -24.39 -5.56 0.81
C PHE A 117 -24.16 -6.91 1.47
N VAL A 118 -22.98 -7.47 1.31
CA VAL A 118 -22.63 -8.77 1.90
C VAL A 118 -21.27 -8.65 2.56
N GLU A 119 -21.14 -9.27 3.73
CA GLU A 119 -19.89 -9.43 4.48
C GLU A 119 -19.74 -10.88 4.93
N VAL A 120 -18.49 -11.29 5.22
CA VAL A 120 -18.18 -12.65 5.65
C VAL A 120 -17.20 -12.63 6.80
N THR A 121 -17.39 -13.53 7.77
CA THR A 121 -16.45 -13.79 8.85
C THR A 121 -16.26 -15.30 8.97
N LEU A 122 -15.01 -15.75 8.83
CA LEU A 122 -14.66 -17.16 8.83
C LEU A 122 -14.14 -17.58 10.20
N ASP A 123 -14.52 -18.77 10.66
CA ASP A 123 -13.94 -19.38 11.86
C ASP A 123 -12.63 -20.12 11.53
N ILE A 124 -11.76 -20.27 12.54
CA ILE A 124 -10.51 -21.04 12.45
C ILE A 124 -10.85 -22.51 12.12
N ASN A 125 -10.29 -23.03 11.04
CA ASN A 125 -10.49 -24.43 10.65
C ASN A 125 -9.36 -25.36 11.11
N GLY A 126 -8.27 -24.84 11.67
CA GLY A 126 -7.11 -25.58 12.14
C GLY A 126 -6.24 -26.18 11.01
N GLN A 127 -6.48 -25.81 9.75
CA GLN A 127 -5.68 -26.23 8.60
C GLN A 127 -4.83 -25.08 8.10
N ASN A 128 -3.59 -25.37 7.65
CA ASN A 128 -2.66 -24.36 7.16
C ASN A 128 -2.88 -24.01 5.67
N LEU A 129 -3.87 -24.60 5.03
CA LEU A 129 -4.16 -24.36 3.61
C LEU A 129 -5.32 -23.40 3.45
N PRO A 130 -5.31 -22.56 2.39
CA PRO A 130 -6.48 -21.79 2.02
C PRO A 130 -7.70 -22.69 1.82
N MET A 131 -8.84 -22.27 2.36
CA MET A 131 -10.11 -22.97 2.16
C MET A 131 -11.07 -22.13 1.34
N VAL A 132 -11.87 -22.77 0.49
CA VAL A 132 -12.97 -22.11 -0.21
C VAL A 132 -14.25 -22.36 0.54
N VAL A 133 -14.96 -21.29 0.89
CA VAL A 133 -16.29 -21.36 1.51
C VAL A 133 -17.30 -20.76 0.55
N GLU A 134 -18.35 -21.51 0.26
CA GLU A 134 -19.38 -21.11 -0.68
C GLU A 134 -20.75 -21.09 0.01
N ASP A 135 -21.61 -20.18 -0.43
CA ASP A 135 -23.02 -20.10 -0.08
C ASP A 135 -23.79 -19.44 -1.24
N SER A 136 -25.07 -19.15 -1.04
CA SER A 136 -25.85 -18.39 -2.00
C SER A 136 -27.00 -17.63 -1.33
N ILE A 137 -27.41 -16.52 -1.95
CA ILE A 137 -28.63 -15.81 -1.60
C ILE A 137 -29.68 -16.15 -2.65
N ARG A 138 -30.80 -16.75 -2.19
CA ARG A 138 -31.97 -17.04 -3.01
C ARG A 138 -32.92 -15.87 -2.99
N PHE A 139 -33.41 -15.47 -4.15
CA PHE A 139 -34.45 -14.48 -4.37
C PHE A 139 -35.66 -15.16 -5.01
N ARG A 140 -36.80 -15.15 -4.35
CA ARG A 140 -38.04 -15.71 -4.87
C ARG A 140 -38.95 -14.62 -5.38
N THR A 141 -39.26 -14.67 -6.67
CA THR A 141 -40.16 -13.71 -7.32
C THR A 141 -41.15 -14.47 -8.22
N ASN A 142 -42.43 -14.16 -8.13
CA ASN A 142 -43.48 -14.82 -8.95
C ASN A 142 -43.45 -16.36 -8.89
N GLY A 143 -43.08 -16.90 -7.71
CA GLY A 143 -42.94 -18.34 -7.50
C GLY A 143 -41.68 -18.98 -8.11
N ALA A 144 -40.81 -18.22 -8.74
CA ALA A 144 -39.54 -18.69 -9.31
C ALA A 144 -38.35 -18.28 -8.42
N ASP A 145 -37.36 -19.15 -8.31
CA ASP A 145 -36.16 -18.92 -7.53
C ASP A 145 -34.99 -18.48 -8.45
N GLN A 146 -34.28 -17.43 -8.04
CA GLN A 146 -33.06 -16.96 -8.65
C GLN A 146 -31.97 -16.91 -7.56
N TYR A 147 -30.70 -17.11 -7.93
CA TYR A 147 -29.61 -17.22 -6.96
C TYR A 147 -28.45 -16.29 -7.34
N VAL A 148 -27.87 -15.64 -6.33
CA VAL A 148 -26.52 -15.05 -6.42
C VAL A 148 -25.62 -15.91 -5.56
N LYS A 149 -24.59 -16.49 -6.16
CA LYS A 149 -23.60 -17.31 -5.45
C LYS A 149 -22.65 -16.41 -4.67
N LEU A 150 -22.18 -16.91 -3.52
CA LEU A 150 -21.18 -16.27 -2.67
C LEU A 150 -19.98 -17.19 -2.58
N ALA A 151 -18.78 -16.67 -2.75
CA ALA A 151 -17.55 -17.44 -2.60
C ALA A 151 -16.47 -16.59 -1.93
N VAL A 152 -15.72 -17.20 -1.00
CA VAL A 152 -14.61 -16.58 -0.29
C VAL A 152 -13.46 -17.57 -0.14
N TRP A 153 -12.22 -17.08 -0.27
CA TRP A 153 -11.03 -17.82 0.13
C TRP A 153 -10.69 -17.44 1.57
N GLY A 154 -10.68 -18.44 2.45
CA GLY A 154 -10.29 -18.29 3.85
C GLY A 154 -8.86 -18.77 4.06
N GLN A 155 -8.10 -18.08 4.92
CA GLN A 155 -6.76 -18.47 5.31
C GLN A 155 -6.56 -18.30 6.82
N ASP A 156 -6.07 -19.36 7.48
CA ASP A 156 -5.63 -19.28 8.87
C ASP A 156 -4.34 -18.45 8.97
N MET A 157 -4.12 -17.81 10.14
CA MET A 157 -3.01 -16.91 10.39
C MET A 157 -2.47 -17.02 11.81
N TYR A 158 -1.31 -16.45 12.03
CA TYR A 158 -0.83 -16.04 13.36
C TYR A 158 -1.25 -14.59 13.59
N PHE A 159 -2.12 -14.37 14.58
CA PHE A 159 -2.67 -13.06 14.85
C PHE A 159 -1.91 -12.33 15.96
N HIS A 160 -1.35 -11.18 15.61
CA HIS A 160 -0.61 -10.29 16.50
C HIS A 160 -1.46 -9.06 16.79
N TYR A 161 -1.81 -8.88 18.07
CA TYR A 161 -2.69 -7.79 18.47
C TYR A 161 -2.15 -7.00 19.63
N SER A 162 -2.04 -5.70 19.47
CA SER A 162 -1.74 -4.77 20.57
C SER A 162 -2.71 -3.59 20.60
N ASN A 163 -2.98 -3.10 21.80
CA ASN A 163 -3.75 -1.88 22.04
C ASN A 163 -3.16 -1.13 23.24
N PHE A 164 -2.38 -0.11 22.97
CA PHE A 164 -1.69 0.67 24.01
C PHE A 164 -2.67 1.39 24.96
N GLN A 165 -3.85 1.81 24.48
CA GLN A 165 -4.86 2.45 25.32
C GLN A 165 -5.48 1.46 26.32
N ALA A 166 -5.61 0.20 25.93
CA ALA A 166 -6.07 -0.89 26.79
C ALA A 166 -4.93 -1.60 27.55
N ASN A 167 -3.68 -1.13 27.42
CA ASN A 167 -2.48 -1.75 27.97
C ASN A 167 -2.28 -3.22 27.53
N ILE A 168 -2.65 -3.52 26.29
CA ILE A 168 -2.44 -4.82 25.64
C ILE A 168 -1.19 -4.69 24.76
N LEU A 169 -0.14 -5.47 25.08
CA LEU A 169 1.11 -5.51 24.32
C LEU A 169 1.28 -6.88 23.67
N ASP A 170 1.66 -6.89 22.41
CA ASP A 170 2.05 -8.10 21.67
C ASP A 170 3.59 -8.19 21.66
N LEU A 171 4.15 -8.96 22.59
CA LEU A 171 5.59 -9.13 22.72
C LEU A 171 6.05 -10.39 21.98
N ASN A 172 7.01 -10.22 21.08
CA ASN A 172 7.45 -11.24 20.16
C ASN A 172 8.92 -11.61 20.38
N GLU A 173 9.20 -12.90 20.50
CA GLU A 173 10.54 -13.48 20.57
C GLU A 173 10.57 -14.90 19.97
N GLY A 174 11.74 -15.42 19.73
CA GLY A 174 11.91 -16.77 19.17
C GLY A 174 11.85 -16.79 17.64
N THR A 175 10.97 -17.59 17.08
CA THR A 175 10.89 -17.76 15.62
C THR A 175 9.45 -17.63 15.12
N TRP A 176 9.27 -16.80 14.11
CA TRP A 176 8.06 -16.79 13.29
C TRP A 176 8.22 -17.79 12.14
N PRO A 177 7.41 -18.85 12.11
CA PRO A 177 7.43 -19.83 11.04
C PRO A 177 6.71 -19.30 9.78
N ASN A 178 6.89 -19.99 8.66
CA ASN A 178 6.31 -19.62 7.36
C ASN A 178 5.12 -20.50 6.95
N ASP A 179 4.60 -21.34 7.84
CA ASP A 179 3.50 -22.27 7.54
C ASP A 179 2.14 -21.57 7.46
N LYS A 180 2.02 -20.39 8.06
CA LYS A 180 0.87 -19.48 7.96
C LYS A 180 1.35 -18.04 7.91
N PRO A 181 0.57 -17.11 7.31
CA PRO A 181 0.88 -15.70 7.38
C PRO A 181 0.76 -15.16 8.80
N HIS A 182 1.53 -14.12 9.07
CA HIS A 182 1.45 -13.31 10.29
C HIS A 182 0.66 -12.04 10.00
N VAL A 183 -0.37 -11.75 10.79
CA VAL A 183 -1.24 -10.57 10.61
C VAL A 183 -1.15 -9.69 11.84
N ILE A 184 -0.73 -8.42 11.66
CA ILE A 184 -0.45 -7.49 12.75
C ILE A 184 -1.52 -6.40 12.81
N TYR A 185 -2.16 -6.28 13.98
CA TYR A 185 -3.07 -5.19 14.34
C TYR A 185 -2.50 -4.41 15.52
N GLY A 186 -2.08 -3.18 15.28
CA GLY A 186 -1.34 -2.35 16.23
C GLY A 186 0.17 -2.55 16.11
N ALA A 187 0.84 -3.04 17.12
CA ALA A 187 2.30 -3.23 17.09
C ALA A 187 2.69 -4.66 17.49
N ALA A 188 3.43 -5.35 16.63
CA ALA A 188 4.20 -6.52 17.03
C ALA A 188 5.56 -6.05 17.54
N ILE A 189 5.85 -6.26 18.84
CA ILE A 189 6.96 -5.65 19.55
C ILE A 189 8.04 -6.68 19.82
N ILE A 190 9.27 -6.40 19.40
CA ILE A 190 10.46 -7.09 19.88
C ILE A 190 11.04 -6.24 21.00
N ASP A 191 10.89 -6.69 22.26
CA ASP A 191 11.29 -5.94 23.43
C ASP A 191 12.80 -6.04 23.71
N SER A 192 13.26 -5.23 24.64
CA SER A 192 14.68 -5.11 25.00
C SER A 192 15.34 -6.46 25.27
N ALA A 193 16.47 -6.69 24.64
CA ALA A 193 17.27 -7.90 24.72
C ALA A 193 16.60 -9.19 24.17
N LYS A 194 15.41 -9.09 23.58
CA LYS A 194 14.74 -10.20 22.92
C LYS A 194 15.21 -10.32 21.47
N THR A 195 15.08 -11.51 20.92
CA THR A 195 15.40 -11.80 19.52
C THR A 195 14.21 -12.44 18.84
N LEU A 196 13.83 -11.88 17.70
CA LEU A 196 12.86 -12.47 16.78
C LEU A 196 13.57 -12.88 15.49
N ASN A 197 13.40 -14.14 15.10
CA ASN A 197 13.86 -14.67 13.83
C ASN A 197 12.65 -14.94 12.94
N ILE A 198 12.65 -14.42 11.70
CA ILE A 198 11.58 -14.64 10.72
C ILE A 198 12.12 -15.53 9.62
N GLN A 199 11.44 -16.64 9.38
CA GLN A 199 11.87 -17.67 8.40
C GLN A 199 11.63 -17.19 6.96
N ALA A 200 12.41 -17.78 6.03
CA ALA A 200 12.21 -17.55 4.60
C ALA A 200 10.80 -17.94 4.15
N GLY A 201 10.22 -17.15 3.26
CA GLY A 201 8.87 -17.37 2.73
C GLY A 201 7.73 -16.93 3.66
N THR A 202 8.04 -16.24 4.78
CA THR A 202 7.00 -15.72 5.66
C THR A 202 6.31 -14.52 5.03
N ASP A 203 4.97 -14.56 4.94
CA ASP A 203 4.13 -13.41 4.60
C ASP A 203 3.66 -12.70 5.85
N ILE A 204 3.84 -11.38 5.88
CA ILE A 204 3.46 -10.52 7.01
C ILE A 204 2.51 -9.44 6.49
N TYR A 205 1.28 -9.46 6.98
CA TYR A 205 0.25 -8.49 6.66
C TYR A 205 0.04 -7.54 7.82
N LEU A 206 0.01 -6.26 7.52
CA LEU A 206 -0.14 -5.23 8.55
C LEU A 206 -1.42 -4.42 8.30
N HIS A 207 -2.25 -4.35 9.33
CA HIS A 207 -3.45 -3.53 9.31
C HIS A 207 -3.10 -2.03 9.30
N LYS A 208 -4.07 -1.20 8.98
CA LYS A 208 -3.89 0.27 8.96
C LYS A 208 -3.26 0.77 10.26
N ASN A 209 -2.19 1.58 10.12
CA ASN A 209 -1.38 2.13 11.22
C ASN A 209 -0.60 1.09 12.06
N SER A 210 -0.60 -0.16 11.67
CA SER A 210 0.19 -1.20 12.36
C SER A 210 1.69 -1.08 12.05
N ILE A 211 2.50 -1.67 12.91
CA ILE A 211 3.96 -1.55 12.87
C ILE A 211 4.64 -2.84 13.36
N LEU A 212 5.73 -3.22 12.72
CA LEU A 212 6.71 -4.16 13.30
C LEU A 212 7.77 -3.35 14.06
N TYR A 213 7.74 -3.40 15.38
CA TYR A 213 8.48 -2.49 16.25
C TYR A 213 9.58 -3.21 17.03
N ASN A 214 10.83 -2.94 16.67
CA ASN A 214 11.99 -3.47 17.36
C ASN A 214 12.52 -2.44 18.37
N TYR A 215 12.16 -2.61 19.64
CA TYR A 215 12.60 -1.77 20.75
C TYR A 215 13.78 -2.42 21.48
N LYS A 216 15.00 -1.98 21.19
CA LYS A 216 16.24 -2.47 21.84
C LYS A 216 16.44 -3.99 21.77
N GLY A 217 15.72 -4.64 20.87
CA GLY A 217 15.83 -6.07 20.56
C GLY A 217 16.66 -6.34 19.31
N THR A 218 16.66 -7.58 18.87
CA THR A 218 17.28 -8.04 17.62
C THR A 218 16.19 -8.62 16.71
N LEU A 219 16.13 -8.17 15.47
CA LEU A 219 15.27 -8.71 14.43
C LEU A 219 16.13 -9.33 13.34
N ASN A 220 15.95 -10.62 13.07
CA ASN A 220 16.61 -11.32 11.98
C ASN A 220 15.56 -11.82 10.98
N MET A 221 15.61 -11.29 9.77
CA MET A 221 14.74 -11.70 8.67
C MET A 221 15.63 -12.39 7.63
N GLN A 222 15.45 -13.70 7.48
CA GLN A 222 16.33 -14.53 6.65
C GLN A 222 15.53 -15.19 5.53
N GLY A 223 15.21 -14.39 4.49
CA GLY A 223 14.63 -14.89 3.25
C GLY A 223 15.67 -15.57 2.35
N SER A 224 15.21 -16.03 1.19
CA SER A 224 16.04 -16.58 0.12
C SER A 224 15.59 -16.03 -1.24
N ALA A 225 16.36 -16.30 -2.28
CA ALA A 225 16.01 -15.87 -3.64
C ALA A 225 14.67 -16.45 -4.14
N THR A 226 14.31 -17.65 -3.70
CA THR A 226 13.06 -18.34 -4.04
C THR A 226 11.93 -18.08 -3.02
N ASP A 227 12.29 -17.78 -1.76
CA ASP A 227 11.35 -17.69 -0.65
C ASP A 227 11.61 -16.38 0.12
N ARG A 228 11.24 -15.27 -0.49
CA ARG A 228 11.36 -13.94 0.12
C ARG A 228 10.43 -13.79 1.32
N ILE A 229 10.83 -12.99 2.29
CA ILE A 229 9.92 -12.51 3.34
C ILE A 229 9.19 -11.28 2.80
N THR A 230 7.85 -11.29 2.86
CA THR A 230 7.02 -10.22 2.31
C THR A 230 6.32 -9.45 3.42
N LEU A 231 6.37 -8.11 3.37
CA LEU A 231 5.58 -7.22 4.23
C LEU A 231 4.67 -6.34 3.36
N GLN A 232 3.37 -6.38 3.61
CA GLN A 232 2.39 -5.57 2.91
C GLN A 232 1.15 -5.29 3.77
N GLY A 233 0.24 -4.43 3.27
CA GLY A 233 -1.05 -4.22 3.94
C GLY A 233 -1.94 -5.46 3.90
N ASP A 234 -2.88 -5.54 4.84
CA ASP A 234 -3.85 -6.64 4.96
C ASP A 234 -5.06 -6.51 4.00
N ARG A 235 -5.11 -5.44 3.21
CA ARG A 235 -6.11 -5.22 2.17
C ARG A 235 -5.62 -5.86 0.88
N LEU A 236 -6.16 -7.05 0.56
CA LEU A 236 -5.70 -7.88 -0.55
C LEU A 236 -6.48 -7.64 -1.85
N GLU A 237 -7.49 -6.77 -1.83
CA GLU A 237 -8.22 -6.40 -3.04
C GLU A 237 -7.31 -5.64 -4.00
N SER A 238 -7.36 -5.96 -5.28
CA SER A 238 -6.48 -5.41 -6.33
C SER A 238 -6.43 -3.88 -6.38
N PHE A 239 -7.48 -3.18 -5.91
CA PHE A 239 -7.48 -1.73 -5.76
C PHE A 239 -6.36 -1.24 -4.83
N TYR A 240 -5.99 -2.02 -3.80
CA TYR A 240 -4.97 -1.65 -2.81
C TYR A 240 -3.55 -2.07 -3.18
N ASP A 241 -3.36 -2.78 -4.31
CA ASP A 241 -2.04 -3.28 -4.73
C ASP A 241 -0.96 -2.21 -4.80
N ASP A 242 -1.30 -0.99 -5.19
CA ASP A 242 -0.39 0.13 -5.33
C ASP A 242 -0.81 1.36 -4.49
N VAL A 243 -1.58 1.15 -3.41
CA VAL A 243 -1.94 2.23 -2.46
C VAL A 243 -0.87 2.32 -1.38
N ALA A 244 -0.09 3.40 -1.40
CA ALA A 244 0.96 3.65 -0.41
C ALA A 244 0.38 4.03 0.98
N GLY A 245 1.13 3.75 2.05
CA GLY A 245 0.77 4.21 3.41
C GLY A 245 -0.30 3.37 4.10
N GLN A 246 -0.44 2.11 3.74
CA GLN A 246 -1.41 1.21 4.38
C GLN A 246 -1.05 0.90 5.83
N TYR A 247 0.23 0.87 6.17
CA TYR A 247 0.76 0.63 7.50
C TYR A 247 2.04 1.45 7.72
N TYR A 248 2.60 1.45 8.94
CA TYR A 248 3.78 2.25 9.21
C TYR A 248 5.04 1.71 8.51
N GLY A 249 5.39 0.45 8.73
CA GLY A 249 6.63 -0.20 8.28
C GLY A 249 7.34 -0.93 9.39
N ILE A 250 8.68 -1.07 9.27
CA ILE A 250 9.55 -1.64 10.31
C ILE A 250 10.28 -0.50 11.01
N TYR A 251 10.19 -0.45 12.34
CA TYR A 251 10.88 0.56 13.13
C TYR A 251 11.90 -0.06 14.10
N PHE A 252 13.17 0.22 13.86
CA PHE A 252 14.30 -0.12 14.71
C PHE A 252 14.58 1.04 15.68
N HIS A 253 14.16 0.92 16.91
CA HIS A 253 14.29 1.94 17.95
C HIS A 253 15.38 1.54 18.93
N GLU A 254 16.55 2.18 18.84
CA GLU A 254 17.76 1.83 19.61
C GLU A 254 18.05 0.31 19.55
N ALA A 255 17.75 -0.30 18.41
CA ALA A 255 17.83 -1.74 18.23
C ALA A 255 19.26 -2.26 18.35
N ARG A 256 19.40 -3.50 18.79
CA ARG A 256 20.64 -4.26 18.69
C ARG A 256 20.89 -4.63 17.25
N PRO A 257 22.12 -5.05 16.89
CA PRO A 257 22.44 -5.50 15.55
C PRO A 257 21.40 -6.47 15.01
N SER A 258 20.79 -6.11 13.89
CA SER A 258 19.67 -6.79 13.25
C SER A 258 19.97 -7.01 11.77
N THR A 259 19.38 -8.03 11.17
CA THR A 259 19.65 -8.40 9.76
C THR A 259 18.36 -8.57 8.97
N MET A 260 18.41 -8.14 7.72
CA MET A 260 17.34 -8.33 6.73
C MET A 260 17.96 -8.85 5.45
N GLU A 261 17.54 -10.03 4.99
CA GLU A 261 18.03 -10.64 3.75
C GLU A 261 16.85 -11.15 2.93
N TYR A 262 16.80 -10.83 1.65
CA TYR A 262 15.70 -11.14 0.73
C TYR A 262 14.33 -10.78 1.31
N VAL A 263 14.18 -9.51 1.70
CA VAL A 263 12.93 -8.96 2.25
C VAL A 263 12.30 -8.03 1.24
N PHE A 264 11.00 -8.17 1.01
CA PHE A 264 10.19 -7.28 0.18
C PHE A 264 9.19 -6.51 1.04
N ILE A 265 9.26 -5.18 1.02
CA ILE A 265 8.38 -4.27 1.77
C ILE A 265 7.59 -3.43 0.77
N LYS A 266 6.27 -3.53 0.82
CA LYS A 266 5.37 -2.86 -0.13
C LYS A 266 4.31 -2.04 0.59
N ASN A 267 4.03 -0.83 0.10
CA ASN A 267 2.92 0.03 0.53
C ASN A 267 3.00 0.55 1.98
N ALA A 268 4.17 0.60 2.59
CA ALA A 268 4.37 1.18 3.92
C ALA A 268 4.26 2.73 3.90
N THR A 269 4.14 3.35 5.06
CA THR A 269 4.37 4.79 5.23
C THR A 269 5.87 5.09 5.21
N SER A 270 6.66 4.32 5.95
CA SER A 270 8.13 4.32 5.92
C SER A 270 8.60 2.86 5.90
N GLY A 271 9.27 2.43 4.83
CA GLY A 271 9.67 1.03 4.69
C GLY A 271 10.51 0.55 5.85
N VAL A 272 11.66 1.19 6.07
CA VAL A 272 12.59 0.92 7.18
C VAL A 272 12.93 2.24 7.87
N HIS A 273 12.53 2.36 9.14
CA HIS A 273 12.90 3.48 10.00
C HIS A 273 13.93 3.02 11.02
N VAL A 274 15.09 3.67 11.11
CA VAL A 274 16.14 3.35 12.05
C VAL A 274 16.48 4.58 12.90
N PHE A 275 16.27 4.47 14.19
CA PHE A 275 16.62 5.49 15.17
C PHE A 275 17.64 4.91 16.17
N SER A 276 18.69 5.65 16.45
CA SER A 276 19.66 5.31 17.48
C SER A 276 20.25 6.59 18.08
N LYS A 277 20.48 6.58 19.39
CA LYS A 277 21.27 7.61 20.09
C LYS A 277 22.73 7.23 20.26
N ASP A 278 23.08 5.96 20.01
CA ASP A 278 24.45 5.48 20.11
C ASP A 278 25.30 5.91 18.92
N ALA A 279 26.07 6.95 19.10
CA ALA A 279 27.01 7.44 18.09
C ALA A 279 28.38 6.72 18.11
N SER A 280 28.53 5.62 18.87
CA SER A 280 29.77 4.83 18.87
C SER A 280 30.03 4.15 17.52
N PHE A 281 28.95 3.80 16.80
CA PHE A 281 28.99 3.10 15.53
C PHE A 281 29.84 1.82 15.55
N SER A 282 29.87 1.14 16.68
CA SER A 282 30.70 -0.06 16.90
C SER A 282 30.24 -1.25 16.05
N ALA A 283 28.92 -1.36 15.80
CA ALA A 283 28.32 -2.34 14.91
C ALA A 283 27.14 -1.72 14.17
N ALA A 284 26.81 -2.26 13.00
CA ALA A 284 25.62 -1.80 12.27
C ALA A 284 24.36 -2.14 13.09
N THR A 285 23.49 -1.13 13.27
CA THR A 285 22.15 -1.30 13.85
C THR A 285 21.32 -2.21 12.97
N VAL A 286 21.39 -2.01 11.65
CA VAL A 286 20.70 -2.85 10.66
C VAL A 286 21.65 -3.14 9.49
N THR A 287 21.75 -4.43 9.14
CA THR A 287 22.38 -4.87 7.89
C THR A 287 21.31 -5.37 6.95
N MET A 288 21.23 -4.80 5.75
CA MET A 288 20.27 -5.18 4.71
C MET A 288 21.00 -5.81 3.53
N LYS A 289 20.51 -6.93 3.04
CA LYS A 289 21.01 -7.59 1.82
C LYS A 289 19.84 -8.01 0.95
N LYS A 290 19.89 -7.61 -0.32
CA LYS A 290 18.85 -7.98 -1.29
C LYS A 290 17.44 -7.64 -0.81
N VAL A 291 17.32 -6.43 -0.21
CA VAL A 291 16.05 -5.88 0.27
C VAL A 291 15.44 -5.02 -0.83
N GLU A 292 14.15 -5.17 -1.02
CA GLU A 292 13.37 -4.36 -1.95
C GLU A 292 12.29 -3.59 -1.21
N ILE A 293 12.23 -2.26 -1.40
CA ILE A 293 11.25 -1.38 -0.78
C ILE A 293 10.50 -0.64 -1.88
N GLN A 294 9.22 -0.91 -1.99
CA GLN A 294 8.34 -0.37 -3.01
C GLN A 294 7.20 0.44 -2.41
N ASN A 295 6.92 1.59 -3.03
CA ASN A 295 5.68 2.35 -2.82
C ASN A 295 5.48 2.77 -1.36
N ALA A 296 6.54 3.34 -0.74
CA ALA A 296 6.43 3.95 0.58
C ALA A 296 5.78 5.34 0.46
N ALA A 297 4.77 5.66 1.29
CA ALA A 297 4.07 6.94 1.22
C ALA A 297 4.98 8.14 1.56
N SER A 298 5.99 7.94 2.40
CA SER A 298 6.95 8.97 2.77
C SER A 298 8.38 8.55 2.42
N PHE A 299 8.94 7.60 3.15
CA PHE A 299 10.35 7.25 3.04
C PHE A 299 10.56 5.76 2.77
N GLY A 300 11.45 5.42 1.85
CA GLY A 300 11.92 4.05 1.71
C GLY A 300 12.73 3.64 2.94
N ILE A 301 13.85 4.35 3.18
CA ILE A 301 14.70 4.23 4.36
C ILE A 301 14.76 5.59 5.06
N PHE A 302 14.48 5.61 6.37
CA PHE A 302 14.58 6.79 7.22
C PHE A 302 15.58 6.54 8.34
N LEU A 303 16.68 7.31 8.35
CA LEU A 303 17.72 7.27 9.37
C LEU A 303 17.62 8.51 10.24
N PHE A 304 17.42 8.33 11.54
CA PHE A 304 17.24 9.45 12.47
C PHE A 304 18.17 9.35 13.69
N ASP A 305 18.81 10.48 14.01
CA ASP A 305 19.76 10.72 15.11
C ASP A 305 21.15 10.12 14.79
N ALA A 306 21.52 8.95 15.28
CA ALA A 306 22.85 8.38 15.07
C ALA A 306 22.84 6.88 14.73
N PRO A 307 21.96 6.38 13.83
CA PRO A 307 21.99 4.97 13.45
C PRO A 307 23.21 4.63 12.58
N TYR A 308 23.62 3.36 12.64
CA TYR A 308 24.57 2.81 11.68
C TYR A 308 23.88 1.75 10.81
N VAL A 309 23.83 1.98 9.51
CA VAL A 309 23.19 1.08 8.54
C VAL A 309 24.16 0.67 7.46
N VAL A 310 24.17 -0.61 7.16
CA VAL A 310 24.90 -1.20 6.02
C VAL A 310 23.87 -1.84 5.09
N ALA A 311 23.94 -1.53 3.80
CA ALA A 311 23.06 -2.15 2.82
C ALA A 311 23.82 -2.58 1.57
N GLU A 312 23.42 -3.73 1.04
CA GLU A 312 23.99 -4.35 -0.14
C GLU A 312 22.86 -4.85 -1.04
N ASN A 313 22.97 -4.62 -2.35
CA ASN A 313 21.95 -5.04 -3.32
C ASN A 313 20.53 -4.63 -2.90
N THR A 314 20.34 -3.39 -2.41
CA THR A 314 19.04 -2.91 -1.93
C THR A 314 18.42 -1.97 -2.95
N LEU A 315 17.17 -2.27 -3.35
CA LEU A 315 16.38 -1.50 -4.32
C LEU A 315 15.25 -0.74 -3.62
N ILE A 316 15.22 0.59 -3.79
CA ILE A 316 14.16 1.44 -3.25
C ILE A 316 13.54 2.26 -4.38
N TYR A 317 12.22 2.18 -4.55
CA TYR A 317 11.52 2.91 -5.60
C TYR A 317 10.05 3.24 -5.26
N LYS A 318 9.47 4.16 -6.01
CA LYS A 318 8.11 4.68 -5.79
C LYS A 318 7.91 5.27 -4.39
N SER A 319 8.93 5.88 -3.78
CA SER A 319 8.76 6.58 -2.51
C SER A 319 8.09 7.94 -2.72
N GLY A 320 7.15 8.30 -1.83
CA GLY A 320 6.36 9.53 -1.95
C GLY A 320 7.19 10.80 -1.70
N ILE A 321 8.22 10.73 -0.85
CA ILE A 321 9.11 11.86 -0.56
C ILE A 321 10.56 11.48 -0.91
N HIS A 322 11.21 10.61 -0.14
CA HIS A 322 12.58 10.17 -0.38
C HIS A 322 12.72 8.66 -0.36
N ALA A 323 13.53 8.09 -1.24
CA ALA A 323 13.96 6.70 -1.08
C ALA A 323 14.88 6.54 0.14
N LEU A 324 15.74 7.56 0.39
CA LEU A 324 16.58 7.65 1.58
C LEU A 324 16.48 9.05 2.17
N LEU A 325 16.09 9.15 3.44
CA LEU A 325 16.25 10.36 4.26
C LEU A 325 17.20 10.08 5.41
N VAL A 326 18.26 10.88 5.54
CA VAL A 326 19.11 10.98 6.72
C VAL A 326 18.75 12.28 7.42
N LEU A 327 18.36 12.20 8.71
CA LEU A 327 17.97 13.36 9.52
C LEU A 327 18.75 13.37 10.83
N GLN A 328 19.35 14.52 11.15
CA GLN A 328 20.17 14.82 12.30
C GLN A 328 21.59 14.19 12.24
N GLY A 329 21.72 12.90 11.92
CA GLY A 329 23.02 12.25 11.74
C GLY A 329 22.86 10.77 11.34
N ALA A 330 23.95 10.12 11.00
CA ALA A 330 24.03 8.68 10.78
C ALA A 330 25.45 8.24 10.40
N ARG A 331 25.76 6.95 10.52
CA ARG A 331 26.75 6.28 9.70
C ARG A 331 26.03 5.34 8.73
N PHE A 332 26.41 5.35 7.47
CA PHE A 332 25.82 4.44 6.47
C PHE A 332 26.80 4.05 5.39
N GLU A 333 26.68 2.81 4.93
CA GLU A 333 27.48 2.23 3.86
C GLU A 333 26.55 1.46 2.92
N PHE A 334 26.37 1.97 1.70
CA PHE A 334 25.55 1.38 0.66
C PHE A 334 26.43 0.87 -0.48
N ASN A 335 26.28 -0.41 -0.83
CA ASN A 335 27.03 -1.03 -1.91
C ASN A 335 26.07 -1.71 -2.90
N HIS A 336 26.23 -1.44 -4.19
CA HIS A 336 25.33 -1.96 -5.24
C HIS A 336 23.84 -1.68 -4.96
N CYS A 337 23.50 -0.51 -4.42
CA CYS A 337 22.10 -0.13 -4.11
C CYS A 337 21.54 0.83 -5.16
N ASN A 338 20.22 0.73 -5.43
CA ASN A 338 19.49 1.64 -6.31
C ASN A 338 18.47 2.47 -5.52
N PHE A 339 18.58 3.79 -5.60
CA PHE A 339 17.63 4.75 -5.06
C PHE A 339 16.92 5.43 -6.23
N MET A 340 15.64 5.08 -6.45
CA MET A 340 14.97 5.35 -7.71
C MET A 340 13.74 6.25 -7.51
N GLY A 341 13.81 7.49 -8.04
CA GLY A 341 12.73 8.48 -8.02
C GLY A 341 11.77 8.37 -9.21
N TYR A 342 11.29 7.16 -9.52
CA TYR A 342 10.33 6.90 -10.58
C TYR A 342 9.02 6.36 -10.02
N GLY A 343 7.89 6.84 -10.54
CA GLY A 343 6.56 6.34 -10.19
C GLY A 343 6.06 6.67 -8.77
N GLY A 344 6.81 7.45 -7.99
CA GLY A 344 6.43 7.95 -6.67
C GLY A 344 5.68 9.28 -6.74
N GLY A 345 5.50 9.93 -5.56
CA GLY A 345 4.72 11.16 -5.40
C GLY A 345 5.26 12.39 -6.14
N ASP A 346 5.88 13.33 -5.44
CA ASP A 346 6.42 14.55 -6.05
C ASP A 346 7.72 14.28 -6.79
N GLN A 347 7.67 14.32 -8.12
CA GLN A 347 8.81 14.08 -9.00
C GLN A 347 9.91 15.19 -8.92
N THR A 348 9.65 16.30 -8.23
CA THR A 348 10.60 17.38 -8.02
C THR A 348 11.46 17.18 -6.78
N THR A 349 11.01 16.38 -5.83
CA THR A 349 11.73 16.07 -4.60
C THR A 349 12.89 15.11 -4.89
N PRO A 350 14.13 15.43 -4.45
CA PRO A 350 15.28 14.54 -4.61
C PRO A 350 15.07 13.20 -3.94
N VAL A 351 15.47 12.11 -4.59
CA VAL A 351 15.27 10.75 -4.07
C VAL A 351 16.12 10.43 -2.84
N VAL A 352 17.30 11.10 -2.71
CA VAL A 352 18.18 11.03 -1.54
C VAL A 352 18.29 12.39 -0.89
N GLY A 353 17.83 12.51 0.35
CA GLY A 353 17.93 13.68 1.20
C GLY A 353 18.86 13.42 2.40
N ILE A 354 19.88 14.26 2.56
CA ILE A 354 20.84 14.16 3.68
C ILE A 354 20.85 15.48 4.43
N ARG A 355 20.36 15.43 5.67
CA ARG A 355 20.30 16.57 6.58
C ARG A 355 20.95 16.18 7.91
N ASN A 356 21.98 16.93 8.34
CA ASN A 356 22.66 16.66 9.59
C ASN A 356 22.06 17.38 10.81
N HIS A 357 20.90 17.96 10.68
CA HIS A 357 20.25 18.70 11.77
C HIS A 357 18.76 18.43 11.82
N TYR A 358 18.20 18.64 13.00
CA TYR A 358 16.77 18.58 13.25
C TYR A 358 16.37 19.69 14.21
N THR A 359 15.31 20.41 13.90
CA THR A 359 14.73 21.44 14.78
C THR A 359 13.44 20.91 15.36
N ASP A 360 13.36 20.81 16.67
CA ASP A 360 12.19 20.29 17.37
C ASP A 360 11.05 21.34 17.46
N ASN A 361 9.91 20.95 18.04
CA ASN A 361 8.74 21.81 18.18
C ASN A 361 8.96 22.99 19.15
N THR A 362 10.07 23.02 19.92
CA THR A 362 10.46 24.13 20.78
C THR A 362 11.37 25.13 20.08
N GLY A 363 11.79 24.81 18.85
CA GLY A 363 12.73 25.59 18.05
C GLY A 363 14.19 25.27 18.34
N LEU A 364 14.49 24.26 19.16
CA LEU A 364 15.86 23.81 19.42
C LEU A 364 16.38 23.01 18.21
N THR A 365 17.50 23.45 17.65
CA THR A 365 18.18 22.74 16.57
C THR A 365 19.31 21.88 17.13
N THR A 366 19.24 20.59 16.90
CA THR A 366 20.30 19.63 17.19
C THR A 366 21.05 19.30 15.91
N ILE A 367 22.38 19.32 15.97
CA ILE A 367 23.26 19.00 14.84
C ILE A 367 23.96 17.69 15.14
N GLY A 368 23.87 16.74 14.23
CA GLY A 368 24.51 15.43 14.37
C GLY A 368 25.66 15.23 13.39
N SER A 369 26.50 14.26 13.68
CA SER A 369 27.65 13.88 12.85
C SER A 369 27.28 12.79 11.83
N ILE A 370 27.89 12.87 10.64
CA ILE A 370 27.93 11.82 9.64
C ILE A 370 29.40 11.44 9.45
N PRO A 371 29.95 10.56 10.30
CA PRO A 371 31.36 10.21 10.26
C PRO A 371 31.74 9.41 9.02
N LEU A 372 30.78 8.74 8.41
CA LEU A 372 30.90 8.13 7.09
C LEU A 372 29.52 7.98 6.45
N GLY A 373 29.34 8.62 5.30
CA GLY A 373 28.19 8.42 4.39
C GLY A 373 28.72 7.90 3.05
N ARG A 374 28.74 6.58 2.86
CA ARG A 374 29.33 5.94 1.69
C ARG A 374 28.28 5.36 0.74
N PHE A 375 28.46 5.68 -0.53
CA PHE A 375 27.75 5.07 -1.65
C PHE A 375 28.78 4.50 -2.63
N THR A 376 28.82 3.18 -2.77
CA THR A 376 29.74 2.52 -3.70
C THR A 376 28.94 1.68 -4.70
N ASN A 377 29.27 1.79 -5.98
CA ASN A 377 28.57 1.02 -7.03
C ASN A 377 27.05 1.22 -7.04
N CYS A 378 26.57 2.38 -6.60
CA CYS A 378 25.14 2.67 -6.43
C CYS A 378 24.56 3.43 -7.63
N VAL A 379 23.23 3.47 -7.71
CA VAL A 379 22.48 4.33 -8.64
C VAL A 379 21.56 5.24 -7.86
N ILE A 380 21.62 6.55 -8.14
CA ILE A 380 20.74 7.59 -7.60
C ILE A 380 20.12 8.32 -8.79
N ASP A 381 18.90 7.93 -9.19
CA ASP A 381 18.27 8.43 -10.42
C ASP A 381 16.74 8.61 -10.24
N GLY A 382 16.12 9.38 -11.13
CA GLY A 382 14.69 9.68 -11.09
C GLY A 382 14.28 10.67 -12.18
N PHE A 383 13.05 11.15 -12.12
CA PHE A 383 12.51 12.11 -13.10
C PHE A 383 13.18 13.48 -13.03
N GLY A 384 13.33 14.03 -11.81
CA GLY A 384 13.93 15.36 -11.60
C GLY A 384 15.41 15.42 -11.97
N ASN A 385 15.94 16.61 -12.25
CA ASN A 385 17.34 16.81 -12.59
C ASN A 385 18.27 16.79 -11.38
N GLN A 386 17.72 16.81 -10.17
CA GLN A 386 18.44 16.79 -8.90
C GLN A 386 17.88 15.69 -8.04
N GLN A 387 18.61 14.59 -7.89
CA GLN A 387 18.16 13.42 -7.13
C GLN A 387 18.96 13.22 -5.82
N LEU A 388 19.96 14.05 -5.55
CA LEU A 388 20.76 14.04 -4.33
C LEU A 388 20.82 15.46 -3.77
N VAL A 389 20.40 15.66 -2.52
CA VAL A 389 20.45 16.95 -1.84
C VAL A 389 21.13 16.84 -0.48
N PHE A 390 21.94 17.83 -0.17
CA PHE A 390 22.56 18.06 1.14
C PHE A 390 21.99 19.32 1.77
N ASP A 391 21.41 19.21 2.96
CA ASP A 391 21.00 20.31 3.82
C ASP A 391 21.76 20.17 5.14
N THR A 392 22.96 20.77 5.18
CA THR A 392 23.90 20.55 6.28
C THR A 392 24.33 21.84 6.94
N LEU A 393 24.41 21.82 8.27
CA LEU A 393 24.94 22.87 9.10
C LEU A 393 26.37 22.51 9.58
N SER A 394 27.21 23.52 9.73
CA SER A 394 28.55 23.38 10.29
C SER A 394 28.50 23.06 11.79
N GLY A 395 29.54 22.47 12.35
CA GLY A 395 29.67 22.15 13.78
C GLY A 395 29.71 20.68 14.10
N ALA A 396 29.60 19.80 13.07
CA ALA A 396 29.73 18.36 13.24
C ALA A 396 30.59 17.75 12.13
N THR A 397 31.04 16.51 12.32
CA THR A 397 31.79 15.76 11.31
C THR A 397 30.89 15.38 10.15
N LEU A 398 31.29 15.68 8.93
CA LEU A 398 30.57 15.35 7.70
C LEU A 398 31.56 14.73 6.70
N ASN A 399 31.56 13.41 6.59
CA ASN A 399 32.40 12.68 5.64
C ASN A 399 31.51 11.91 4.67
N PHE A 400 31.62 12.25 3.40
CA PHE A 400 30.89 11.58 2.32
C PHE A 400 31.87 11.01 1.30
N GLU A 401 31.56 9.81 0.80
CA GLU A 401 32.28 9.13 -0.27
C GLU A 401 31.28 8.50 -1.24
N PHE A 402 31.32 8.97 -2.48
CA PHE A 402 30.60 8.36 -3.60
C PHE A 402 31.63 7.77 -4.53
N ASN A 403 31.59 6.46 -4.71
CA ASN A 403 32.60 5.77 -5.50
C ASN A 403 31.92 4.91 -6.59
N LYS A 404 32.28 5.14 -7.86
CA LYS A 404 31.67 4.43 -8.98
C LYS A 404 30.14 4.44 -8.95
N THR A 405 29.55 5.55 -8.50
CA THR A 405 28.10 5.71 -8.35
C THR A 405 27.56 6.53 -9.53
N ALA A 406 26.46 6.09 -10.11
CA ALA A 406 25.74 6.84 -11.13
C ALA A 406 24.73 7.78 -10.46
N ILE A 407 24.84 9.09 -10.69
CA ILE A 407 24.10 10.11 -9.95
C ILE A 407 23.46 11.11 -10.91
N LYS A 408 22.17 11.36 -10.74
CA LYS A 408 21.49 12.49 -11.38
C LYS A 408 21.53 13.70 -10.45
N SER A 409 22.45 14.66 -10.73
CA SER A 409 22.71 15.81 -9.86
C SER A 409 23.23 17.00 -10.65
N ALA A 410 22.83 18.20 -10.25
CA ALA A 410 23.41 19.45 -10.75
C ALA A 410 24.87 19.66 -10.28
N VAL A 411 25.24 19.11 -9.14
CA VAL A 411 26.61 19.16 -8.60
C VAL A 411 27.36 17.92 -9.03
N SER A 412 28.38 18.06 -9.86
CA SER A 412 29.15 16.94 -10.42
C SER A 412 30.67 17.03 -10.13
N SER A 413 31.12 18.09 -9.46
CA SER A 413 32.53 18.32 -9.17
C SER A 413 32.73 18.64 -7.68
N HIS A 414 33.10 17.63 -6.91
CA HIS A 414 33.49 17.75 -5.50
C HIS A 414 34.39 16.56 -5.14
N PRO A 415 35.39 16.72 -4.24
CA PRO A 415 36.29 15.63 -3.84
C PRO A 415 35.61 14.36 -3.29
N MET A 416 34.37 14.45 -2.80
CA MET A 416 33.61 13.29 -2.35
C MET A 416 33.20 12.33 -3.48
N PHE A 417 33.24 12.78 -4.74
CA PHE A 417 32.83 11.98 -5.90
C PHE A 417 34.07 11.35 -6.57
N VAL A 418 34.26 10.08 -6.39
CA VAL A 418 35.39 9.31 -6.92
C VAL A 418 34.91 8.47 -8.11
N ASN A 419 35.34 8.82 -9.31
CA ASN A 419 34.99 8.11 -10.55
C ASN A 419 33.48 7.90 -10.75
N CYS A 420 32.65 8.86 -10.33
CA CYS A 420 31.21 8.84 -10.46
C CYS A 420 30.75 9.20 -11.87
N PHE A 421 29.55 8.78 -12.24
CA PHE A 421 28.90 9.05 -13.52
C PHE A 421 27.72 9.99 -13.31
N PHE A 422 27.69 11.14 -14.01
CA PHE A 422 26.67 12.15 -13.78
C PHE A 422 25.73 12.31 -14.97
N ASN A 423 24.44 12.48 -14.68
CA ASN A 423 23.41 12.93 -15.63
C ASN A 423 23.38 12.14 -16.95
N GLN A 424 23.64 10.85 -16.85
CA GLN A 424 23.60 9.98 -18.01
C GLN A 424 22.15 9.78 -18.49
N ALA A 425 21.97 9.43 -19.75
CA ALA A 425 20.65 9.08 -20.26
C ALA A 425 20.10 7.83 -19.54
N SER A 426 18.76 7.74 -19.43
CA SER A 426 18.12 6.60 -18.81
C SER A 426 18.54 5.29 -19.47
N TYR A 427 19.00 4.36 -18.66
CA TYR A 427 19.48 3.03 -19.09
C TYR A 427 18.42 1.94 -18.90
N PHE A 428 17.37 2.23 -18.15
CA PHE A 428 16.45 1.21 -17.63
C PHE A 428 15.34 0.90 -18.62
N THR A 429 14.91 -0.36 -18.64
CA THR A 429 13.89 -0.85 -19.57
C THR A 429 12.53 -0.19 -19.35
N SER A 430 12.07 -0.10 -18.09
CA SER A 430 10.77 0.50 -17.76
C SER A 430 10.75 0.99 -16.30
N PRO A 431 11.47 2.07 -15.99
CA PRO A 431 11.68 2.49 -14.59
C PRO A 431 10.39 2.94 -13.88
N VAL A 432 9.40 3.47 -14.62
CA VAL A 432 8.09 3.84 -14.07
C VAL A 432 7.32 2.62 -13.53
N ASN A 433 7.50 1.46 -14.19
CA ASN A 433 6.88 0.20 -13.80
C ASN A 433 7.76 -0.63 -12.83
N GLY A 434 8.86 -0.06 -12.32
CA GLY A 434 9.75 -0.76 -11.40
C GLY A 434 10.75 -1.71 -12.07
N ASN A 435 10.86 -1.71 -13.41
CA ASN A 435 11.86 -2.50 -14.10
C ASN A 435 13.14 -1.70 -14.31
N PHE A 436 14.10 -1.91 -13.42
CA PHE A 436 15.42 -1.26 -13.42
C PHE A 436 16.52 -2.14 -14.02
N LYS A 437 16.18 -3.18 -14.76
CA LYS A 437 17.13 -3.88 -15.60
C LYS A 437 17.47 -3.04 -16.82
N PHE A 438 18.72 -3.07 -17.24
CA PHE A 438 19.17 -2.40 -18.45
C PHE A 438 19.56 -3.45 -19.50
N THR A 439 19.30 -3.17 -20.78
CA THR A 439 19.53 -4.11 -21.88
C THR A 439 20.73 -3.74 -22.74
N ASN A 440 21.35 -2.59 -22.45
CA ASN A 440 22.43 -2.06 -23.28
C ASN A 440 23.79 -2.24 -22.58
N THR A 441 24.60 -3.14 -23.05
CA THR A 441 25.99 -3.37 -22.57
C THR A 441 26.91 -2.15 -22.78
N ASN A 442 26.50 -1.14 -23.55
CA ASN A 442 27.18 0.14 -23.65
C ASN A 442 26.74 1.16 -22.57
N SER A 443 25.86 0.75 -21.66
CA SER A 443 25.51 1.58 -20.49
C SER A 443 26.76 1.83 -19.63
N VAL A 444 26.85 3.01 -19.04
CA VAL A 444 27.88 3.33 -18.03
C VAL A 444 27.76 2.48 -16.77
N LEU A 445 26.64 1.80 -16.59
CA LEU A 445 26.44 0.86 -15.47
C LEU A 445 27.15 -0.48 -15.73
N SER A 446 27.29 -0.86 -17.00
CA SER A 446 27.85 -2.17 -17.38
C SER A 446 29.37 -2.20 -17.19
N ASN A 447 29.83 -3.20 -16.47
CA ASN A 447 31.25 -3.51 -16.25
C ASN A 447 32.08 -2.36 -15.62
N ASN A 448 31.42 -1.47 -14.87
CA ASN A 448 32.05 -0.27 -14.34
C ASN A 448 32.09 -0.18 -12.80
N ALA A 449 31.60 -1.18 -12.10
CA ALA A 449 31.67 -1.20 -10.64
C ALA A 449 33.13 -1.20 -10.14
N ASN A 450 33.32 -0.72 -8.92
CA ASN A 450 34.61 -0.79 -8.24
C ASN A 450 34.83 -2.20 -7.68
N PRO A 451 35.79 -2.97 -8.22
CA PRO A 451 36.02 -4.35 -7.80
C PRO A 451 36.60 -4.48 -6.38
N THR A 452 37.04 -3.37 -5.77
CA THR A 452 37.53 -3.37 -4.37
C THR A 452 36.40 -3.54 -3.37
N TYR A 453 35.15 -3.30 -3.81
CA TYR A 453 33.94 -3.42 -3.01
C TYR A 453 32.97 -4.46 -3.64
N PRO A 454 33.35 -5.75 -3.66
CA PRO A 454 32.44 -6.79 -4.13
C PRO A 454 31.24 -6.91 -3.21
N THR A 455 30.17 -7.54 -3.66
CA THR A 455 29.09 -7.97 -2.77
C THR A 455 29.59 -9.12 -1.88
N SER A 456 29.04 -9.24 -0.69
CA SER A 456 29.56 -10.18 0.33
C SER A 456 29.48 -11.65 -0.08
N ASP A 457 28.58 -11.99 -1.00
CA ASP A 457 28.34 -13.33 -1.52
C ASP A 457 28.56 -13.48 -3.05
N GLY A 458 28.95 -12.38 -3.72
CA GLY A 458 29.16 -12.38 -5.17
C GLY A 458 27.88 -12.46 -6.00
N LEU A 459 26.72 -12.20 -5.40
CA LEU A 459 25.41 -12.28 -6.05
C LEU A 459 24.78 -10.89 -6.23
N ASP A 460 23.85 -10.78 -7.17
CA ASP A 460 23.00 -9.61 -7.39
C ASP A 460 21.68 -9.66 -6.55
N LEU A 461 20.76 -8.74 -6.77
CA LEU A 461 19.47 -8.67 -6.06
C LEU A 461 18.61 -9.92 -6.26
N GLU A 462 18.68 -10.54 -7.44
CA GLU A 462 17.90 -11.74 -7.77
C GLU A 462 18.62 -13.05 -7.38
N GLY A 463 19.85 -12.98 -6.90
CA GLY A 463 20.67 -14.14 -6.56
C GLY A 463 21.47 -14.70 -7.73
N ASN A 464 21.61 -13.96 -8.84
CA ASN A 464 22.48 -14.32 -9.94
C ASN A 464 23.93 -13.98 -9.60
N PHE A 465 24.90 -14.77 -10.09
CA PHE A 465 26.31 -14.48 -9.93
C PHE A 465 26.70 -13.21 -10.67
N ARG A 466 27.41 -12.31 -9.99
CA ARG A 466 27.97 -11.12 -10.60
C ARG A 466 29.20 -11.46 -11.45
N GLY A 467 29.24 -10.88 -12.65
CA GLY A 467 30.37 -11.02 -13.59
C GLY A 467 31.66 -10.39 -13.08
N SER A 468 32.71 -10.52 -13.85
CA SER A 468 33.99 -9.83 -13.62
C SER A 468 34.52 -9.32 -14.95
N PRO A 469 34.49 -8.00 -15.17
CA PRO A 469 34.08 -6.91 -14.29
C PRO A 469 32.58 -6.91 -14.02
N THR A 470 32.16 -6.37 -12.86
CA THR A 470 30.78 -6.37 -12.41
C THR A 470 30.06 -5.05 -12.74
N ASP A 471 28.75 -5.05 -12.76
CA ASP A 471 27.90 -3.91 -13.06
C ASP A 471 27.62 -3.03 -11.82
N ILE A 472 27.34 -1.76 -12.07
CA ILE A 472 26.87 -0.80 -11.06
C ILE A 472 25.38 -1.02 -10.81
N GLY A 473 24.95 -0.97 -9.54
CA GLY A 473 23.58 -1.14 -9.13
C GLY A 473 23.22 -2.57 -8.71
N VAL A 474 21.92 -2.78 -8.48
CA VAL A 474 21.40 -4.02 -7.85
C VAL A 474 21.40 -5.24 -8.78
N TYR A 475 21.43 -5.04 -10.08
CA TYR A 475 21.43 -6.11 -11.07
C TYR A 475 22.80 -6.22 -11.76
N ASP A 476 23.16 -7.43 -12.14
CA ASP A 476 24.29 -7.73 -13.01
C ASP A 476 23.77 -8.37 -14.30
N ILE A 477 24.17 -7.84 -15.45
CA ILE A 477 23.68 -8.31 -16.74
C ILE A 477 24.77 -9.12 -17.42
N PRO A 478 24.53 -10.40 -17.74
CA PRO A 478 25.50 -11.29 -18.37
C PRO A 478 26.01 -10.82 -19.73
#